data_873ec752e41094719cc7a6b6cef6f3c4
#
_entry.id   873ec752e41094719cc7a6b6cef6f3c4
#
_cell.length_a   1.000
_cell.length_b   1.000
_cell.length_c   1.000
_cell.angle_alpha   90.00
_cell.angle_beta   90.00
_cell.angle_gamma   90.00
#
_symmetry.space_group_name_H-M   'P 1'
#
loop_
_entity.id
_entity.type
_entity.pdbx_description
1 polymer ?
#
loop_
_entity_poly.entity_id
_entity_poly.type
_entity_poly.pdbx_seq_one_letter_code
_entity_poly.pdbx_strand_id
1 'polypeptide(L)'
;MLQSLAAGSDPAPHAAAAGRRLAEREVPLTMALDVLRQTYRTVGEEPSFEAIRILCQSWTECTLTYLHASSCEDHGTGLATTPHLRTRLTELYRIAERQGWYLPDTHILVIAEPVAAQPCDSQLANLGGAIRTAFRDPEVIARLGAVRVAAIVHADDHLTEHLGTLRSMIGYWPENGEPSTAGTPRTKVWSERLPTLSDWSDSFVNDLALG
;
A
#
# COMPACT_ATOMS: atom_id res chain seq x y z
N MET A 1 14.73 29.64 1.09
CA MET A 1 14.92 29.88 -0.35
C MET A 1 15.48 31.27 -0.64
N LEU A 2 14.80 32.39 -0.29
CA LEU A 2 15.30 33.75 -0.53
C LEU A 2 16.71 34.03 0.03
N GLN A 3 16.99 33.61 1.27
CA GLN A 3 18.31 33.76 1.90
C GLN A 3 19.41 32.97 1.17
N SER A 4 19.07 31.80 0.61
CA SER A 4 20.02 30.95 -0.10
C SER A 4 20.32 31.47 -1.50
N LEU A 5 19.32 32.01 -2.20
CA LEU A 5 19.51 32.68 -3.49
C LEU A 5 20.40 33.91 -3.33
N ALA A 6 20.17 34.74 -2.29
CA ALA A 6 20.98 35.90 -2.00
C ALA A 6 22.44 35.57 -1.60
N ALA A 7 22.68 34.35 -1.08
CA ALA A 7 24.01 33.86 -0.68
C ALA A 7 24.74 33.07 -1.78
N GLY A 8 24.16 32.93 -2.99
CA GLY A 8 24.77 32.15 -4.09
C GLY A 8 24.85 30.64 -3.81
N SER A 9 24.06 30.15 -2.89
CA SER A 9 23.99 28.71 -2.56
C SER A 9 23.17 27.96 -3.59
N ASP A 10 23.40 26.63 -3.74
CA ASP A 10 22.64 25.77 -4.64
C ASP A 10 21.12 25.85 -4.31
N PRO A 11 20.27 26.32 -5.26
CA PRO A 11 18.84 26.46 -5.04
C PRO A 11 18.07 25.12 -5.07
N ALA A 12 18.69 24.03 -5.52
CA ALA A 12 18.05 22.74 -5.74
C ALA A 12 17.34 22.16 -4.49
N PRO A 13 17.98 22.09 -3.29
CA PRO A 13 17.33 21.57 -2.08
C PRO A 13 16.11 22.40 -1.66
N HIS A 14 16.18 23.71 -1.90
CA HIS A 14 15.10 24.64 -1.56
C HIS A 14 13.93 24.56 -2.53
N ALA A 15 14.19 24.33 -3.82
CA ALA A 15 13.16 24.09 -4.82
C ALA A 15 12.41 22.77 -4.54
N ALA A 16 13.15 21.71 -4.18
CA ALA A 16 12.55 20.44 -3.79
C ALA A 16 11.66 20.57 -2.53
N ALA A 17 12.15 21.25 -1.49
CA ALA A 17 11.38 21.47 -0.27
C ALA A 17 10.13 22.34 -0.52
N ALA A 18 10.24 23.34 -1.40
CA ALA A 18 9.09 24.17 -1.80
C ALA A 18 8.05 23.34 -2.56
N GLY A 19 8.47 22.51 -3.51
CA GLY A 19 7.58 21.62 -4.27
C GLY A 19 6.76 20.71 -3.35
N ARG A 20 7.42 20.01 -2.41
CA ARG A 20 6.73 19.16 -1.43
C ARG A 20 5.73 19.94 -0.57
N ARG A 21 6.15 21.05 0.04
CA ARG A 21 5.27 21.86 0.91
C ARG A 21 4.06 22.43 0.19
N LEU A 22 4.20 22.79 -1.09
CA LEU A 22 3.10 23.32 -1.88
C LEU A 22 2.12 22.20 -2.26
N ALA A 23 2.63 21.00 -2.57
CA ALA A 23 1.82 19.82 -2.81
C ALA A 23 1.04 19.39 -1.56
N GLU A 24 1.68 19.34 -0.37
CA GLU A 24 1.04 19.05 0.92
C GLU A 24 -0.08 20.02 1.28
N ARG A 25 -0.05 21.23 0.74
CA ARG A 25 -1.08 22.25 0.90
C ARG A 25 -2.10 22.28 -0.24
N GLU A 26 -2.06 21.27 -1.10
CA GLU A 26 -2.97 21.15 -2.26
C GLU A 26 -2.89 22.35 -3.23
N VAL A 27 -1.76 23.08 -3.25
CA VAL A 27 -1.56 24.19 -4.16
C VAL A 27 -1.34 23.65 -5.57
N PRO A 28 -2.13 24.08 -6.58
CA PRO A 28 -1.95 23.64 -7.96
C PRO A 28 -0.54 23.91 -8.49
N LEU A 29 0.00 23.01 -9.35
CA LEU A 29 1.35 23.14 -9.88
C LEU A 29 1.62 24.48 -10.57
N THR A 30 0.63 25.01 -11.29
CA THR A 30 0.71 26.32 -11.93
C THR A 30 0.98 27.44 -10.92
N MET A 31 0.25 27.45 -9.81
CA MET A 31 0.48 28.39 -8.71
C MET A 31 1.83 28.16 -8.01
N ALA A 32 2.26 26.92 -7.88
CA ALA A 32 3.57 26.59 -7.32
C ALA A 32 4.70 27.18 -8.18
N LEU A 33 4.56 27.11 -9.51
CA LEU A 33 5.49 27.73 -10.46
C LEU A 33 5.48 29.26 -10.39
N ASP A 34 4.30 29.87 -10.22
CA ASP A 34 4.19 31.32 -10.05
C ASP A 34 4.88 31.77 -8.74
N VAL A 35 4.72 31.04 -7.64
CA VAL A 35 5.42 31.29 -6.38
C VAL A 35 6.93 31.19 -6.56
N LEU A 36 7.42 30.15 -7.28
CA LEU A 36 8.85 30.04 -7.60
C LEU A 36 9.34 31.26 -8.36
N ARG A 37 8.67 31.62 -9.45
CA ARG A 37 9.01 32.75 -10.30
C ARG A 37 9.03 34.07 -9.53
N GLN A 38 8.01 34.29 -8.70
CA GLN A 38 7.94 35.47 -7.87
C GLN A 38 9.09 35.55 -6.87
N THR A 39 9.48 34.40 -6.28
CA THR A 39 10.60 34.32 -5.35
C THR A 39 11.92 34.72 -6.01
N TYR A 40 12.18 34.26 -7.22
CA TYR A 40 13.40 34.63 -7.96
C TYR A 40 13.41 36.11 -8.36
N ARG A 41 12.27 36.66 -8.77
CA ARG A 41 12.14 38.07 -9.11
C ARG A 41 12.45 39.02 -7.96
N THR A 42 12.24 38.62 -6.70
CA THR A 42 12.60 39.45 -5.53
C THR A 42 14.08 39.66 -5.38
N VAL A 43 14.91 38.80 -5.98
CA VAL A 43 16.39 38.94 -6.00
C VAL A 43 16.91 39.38 -7.36
N GLY A 44 16.01 39.75 -8.29
CA GLY A 44 16.39 40.23 -9.62
C GLY A 44 16.80 39.15 -10.60
N GLU A 45 16.45 37.88 -10.33
CA GLU A 45 16.80 36.73 -11.14
C GLU A 45 15.56 36.08 -11.76
N GLU A 46 15.76 35.18 -12.73
CA GLU A 46 14.74 34.24 -13.23
C GLU A 46 15.12 32.83 -12.79
N PRO A 47 14.14 31.94 -12.51
CA PRO A 47 14.40 30.58 -12.08
C PRO A 47 15.10 29.79 -13.20
N SER A 48 16.16 29.08 -12.85
CA SER A 48 16.84 28.18 -13.78
C SER A 48 15.90 27.02 -14.16
N PHE A 49 16.11 26.45 -15.35
CA PHE A 49 15.38 25.25 -15.77
C PHE A 49 15.48 24.11 -14.74
N GLU A 50 16.67 23.97 -14.13
CA GLU A 50 16.90 22.95 -13.10
C GLU A 50 16.06 23.19 -11.84
N ALA A 51 15.93 24.42 -11.37
CA ALA A 51 15.08 24.77 -10.23
C ALA A 51 13.59 24.45 -10.52
N ILE A 52 13.14 24.77 -11.75
CA ILE A 52 11.78 24.45 -12.20
C ILE A 52 11.58 22.94 -12.22
N ARG A 53 12.50 22.18 -12.84
CA ARG A 53 12.45 20.72 -12.94
C ARG A 53 12.36 20.06 -11.57
N ILE A 54 13.21 20.47 -10.63
CA ILE A 54 13.23 19.91 -9.27
C ILE A 54 11.96 20.23 -8.50
N LEU A 55 11.42 21.44 -8.62
CA LEU A 55 10.15 21.78 -8.00
C LEU A 55 9.01 20.93 -8.57
N CYS A 56 8.90 20.82 -9.89
CA CYS A 56 7.88 20.00 -10.56
C CYS A 56 7.98 18.54 -10.14
N GLN A 57 9.19 17.97 -10.15
CA GLN A 57 9.42 16.58 -9.74
C GLN A 57 8.96 16.34 -8.30
N SER A 58 9.44 17.15 -7.36
CA SER A 58 9.10 16.99 -5.94
C SER A 58 7.61 17.22 -5.65
N TRP A 59 6.98 18.16 -6.37
CA TRP A 59 5.53 18.40 -6.29
C TRP A 59 4.74 17.19 -6.80
N THR A 60 5.14 16.66 -7.97
CA THR A 60 4.48 15.49 -8.59
C THR A 60 4.63 14.24 -7.72
N GLU A 61 5.84 13.96 -7.23
CA GLU A 61 6.12 12.81 -6.35
C GLU A 61 5.27 12.88 -5.06
N CYS A 62 5.19 14.06 -4.43
CA CYS A 62 4.37 14.25 -3.24
C CYS A 62 2.87 14.05 -3.53
N THR A 63 2.38 14.64 -4.63
CA THR A 63 0.97 14.52 -5.02
C THR A 63 0.60 13.08 -5.37
N LEU A 64 1.45 12.36 -6.12
CA LEU A 64 1.23 10.95 -6.43
C LEU A 64 1.23 10.09 -5.17
N THR A 65 2.16 10.33 -4.25
CA THR A 65 2.20 9.64 -2.96
C THR A 65 0.91 9.85 -2.17
N TYR A 66 0.40 11.09 -2.14
CA TYR A 66 -0.86 11.41 -1.48
C TYR A 66 -2.06 10.72 -2.16
N LEU A 67 -2.15 10.76 -3.48
CA LEU A 67 -3.21 10.10 -4.24
C LEU A 67 -3.19 8.58 -4.03
N HIS A 68 -2.01 7.97 -4.05
CA HIS A 68 -1.88 6.53 -3.78
C HIS A 68 -2.27 6.18 -2.34
N ALA A 69 -1.88 7.01 -1.36
CA ALA A 69 -2.23 6.79 0.04
C ALA A 69 -3.73 6.99 0.33
N SER A 70 -4.41 7.85 -0.44
CA SER A 70 -5.85 8.10 -0.32
C SER A 70 -6.72 7.19 -1.19
N SER A 71 -6.12 6.45 -2.13
CA SER A 71 -6.84 5.48 -2.96
C SER A 71 -7.24 4.26 -2.14
N CYS A 72 -8.47 3.81 -2.32
CA CYS A 72 -8.92 2.52 -1.77
C CYS A 72 -8.43 1.33 -2.59
N GLU A 73 -7.99 1.56 -3.84
CA GLU A 73 -7.59 0.53 -4.82
C GLU A 73 -6.16 0.78 -5.30
N ASP A 74 -5.36 -0.27 -5.34
CA ASP A 74 -4.02 -0.28 -5.91
C ASP A 74 -4.10 -0.37 -7.43
N HIS A 75 -3.60 0.65 -8.11
CA HIS A 75 -3.71 0.78 -9.57
C HIS A 75 -3.01 -0.34 -10.37
N GLY A 76 -1.96 -0.95 -9.81
CA GLY A 76 -1.21 -2.01 -10.47
C GLY A 76 -1.94 -3.35 -10.42
N THR A 77 -2.61 -3.63 -9.32
CA THR A 77 -3.21 -4.95 -9.05
C THR A 77 -4.74 -4.95 -9.07
N GLY A 78 -5.40 -3.80 -8.95
CA GLY A 78 -6.85 -3.71 -8.76
C GLY A 78 -7.34 -4.27 -7.42
N LEU A 79 -6.42 -4.51 -6.47
CA LEU A 79 -6.73 -4.93 -5.11
C LEU A 79 -6.90 -3.71 -4.21
N ALA A 80 -7.51 -3.89 -3.04
CA ALA A 80 -7.53 -2.83 -2.06
C ALA A 80 -6.11 -2.46 -1.61
N THR A 81 -5.91 -1.21 -1.20
CA THR A 81 -4.63 -0.76 -0.63
C THR A 81 -4.48 -1.19 0.82
N THR A 82 -3.24 -1.23 1.33
CA THR A 82 -2.98 -1.47 2.76
C THR A 82 -3.71 -0.48 3.69
N PRO A 83 -3.78 0.84 3.40
CA PRO A 83 -4.61 1.77 4.18
C PRO A 83 -6.09 1.39 4.19
N HIS A 84 -6.64 0.95 3.07
CA HIS A 84 -8.04 0.50 3.01
C HIS A 84 -8.27 -0.78 3.84
N LEU A 85 -7.33 -1.74 3.81
CA LEU A 85 -7.36 -2.93 4.68
C LEU A 85 -7.46 -2.54 6.16
N ARG A 86 -6.66 -1.56 6.61
CA ARG A 86 -6.71 -1.05 8.00
C ARG A 86 -8.05 -0.42 8.33
N THR A 87 -8.57 0.42 7.44
CA THR A 87 -9.88 1.04 7.63
C THR A 87 -10.96 -0.03 7.78
N ARG A 88 -10.97 -1.03 6.88
CA ARG A 88 -11.94 -2.12 6.94
C ARG A 88 -11.81 -2.94 8.23
N LEU A 89 -10.58 -3.25 8.65
CA LEU A 89 -10.34 -3.96 9.90
C LEU A 89 -10.87 -3.16 11.11
N THR A 90 -10.61 -1.86 11.16
CA THR A 90 -11.13 -0.97 12.21
C THR A 90 -12.67 -0.93 12.22
N GLU A 91 -13.30 -0.91 11.06
CA GLU A 91 -14.77 -0.97 10.94
C GLU A 91 -15.32 -2.29 11.49
N LEU A 92 -14.70 -3.42 11.15
CA LEU A 92 -15.09 -4.73 11.65
C LEU A 92 -14.99 -4.83 13.17
N TYR A 93 -13.93 -4.30 13.79
CA TYR A 93 -13.84 -4.22 15.26
C TYR A 93 -14.97 -3.40 15.86
N ARG A 94 -15.29 -2.25 15.29
CA ARG A 94 -16.41 -1.41 15.76
C ARG A 94 -17.77 -2.06 15.58
N ILE A 95 -17.96 -2.85 14.52
CA ILE A 95 -19.18 -3.62 14.30
C ILE A 95 -19.28 -4.72 15.36
N ALA A 96 -18.20 -5.47 15.56
CA ALA A 96 -18.12 -6.55 16.54
C ALA A 96 -18.44 -6.05 17.95
N GLU A 97 -17.83 -4.93 18.36
CA GLU A 97 -18.07 -4.29 19.65
C GLU A 97 -19.54 -3.88 19.83
N ARG A 98 -20.14 -3.25 18.82
CA ARG A 98 -21.55 -2.82 18.87
C ARG A 98 -22.53 -3.99 18.93
N GLN A 99 -22.18 -5.12 18.32
CA GLN A 99 -23.03 -6.30 18.24
C GLN A 99 -22.74 -7.34 19.34
N GLY A 100 -21.71 -7.09 20.17
CA GLY A 100 -21.37 -7.93 21.31
C GLY A 100 -20.71 -9.26 20.96
N TRP A 101 -20.01 -9.35 19.82
CA TRP A 101 -19.21 -10.51 19.44
C TRP A 101 -17.71 -10.14 19.33
N TYR A 102 -16.86 -11.16 19.24
CA TYR A 102 -15.41 -11.00 19.26
C TYR A 102 -14.80 -11.28 17.88
N LEU A 103 -14.25 -10.26 17.24
CA LEU A 103 -13.75 -10.34 15.86
C LEU A 103 -12.74 -11.48 15.61
N PRO A 104 -11.72 -11.71 16.48
CA PRO A 104 -10.76 -12.79 16.28
C PRO A 104 -11.31 -14.21 16.34
N ASP A 105 -12.55 -14.40 16.81
CA ASP A 105 -13.22 -15.70 16.82
C ASP A 105 -14.03 -15.96 15.54
N THR A 106 -14.33 -14.91 14.79
CA THR A 106 -15.17 -14.97 13.59
C THR A 106 -14.43 -14.67 12.30
N HIS A 107 -13.25 -14.02 12.39
CA HIS A 107 -12.48 -13.62 11.23
C HIS A 107 -10.99 -13.91 11.42
N ILE A 108 -10.33 -14.14 10.28
CA ILE A 108 -8.89 -14.43 10.20
C ILE A 108 -8.29 -13.69 9.02
N LEU A 109 -7.01 -13.35 9.10
CA LEU A 109 -6.26 -12.81 7.97
C LEU A 109 -5.56 -13.95 7.22
N VAL A 110 -5.89 -14.14 5.97
CA VAL A 110 -5.19 -15.07 5.05
C VAL A 110 -4.19 -14.27 4.25
N ILE A 111 -2.94 -14.74 4.20
CA ILE A 111 -1.84 -14.08 3.50
C ILE A 111 -1.28 -15.03 2.46
N ALA A 112 -1.03 -14.49 1.26
CA ALA A 112 -0.37 -15.19 0.16
C ALA A 112 0.86 -14.38 -0.30
N GLU A 113 2.02 -15.04 -0.36
CA GLU A 113 3.30 -14.44 -0.75
C GLU A 113 3.95 -15.29 -1.84
N PRO A 114 4.16 -14.74 -3.06
CA PRO A 114 4.98 -15.41 -4.08
C PRO A 114 6.42 -15.57 -3.61
N VAL A 115 7.04 -16.72 -3.87
CA VAL A 115 8.45 -16.96 -3.51
C VAL A 115 9.42 -16.17 -4.41
N ALA A 116 8.91 -15.42 -5.40
CA ALA A 116 9.72 -14.54 -6.24
C ALA A 116 10.20 -13.32 -5.45
N ALA A 117 11.47 -12.95 -5.60
CA ALA A 117 12.06 -11.80 -4.90
C ALA A 117 11.35 -10.46 -5.19
N GLN A 118 10.78 -10.30 -6.39
CA GLN A 118 9.97 -9.15 -6.80
C GLN A 118 8.82 -9.64 -7.68
N PRO A 119 7.65 -9.92 -7.11
CA PRO A 119 6.49 -10.29 -7.89
C PRO A 119 6.00 -9.08 -8.71
N CYS A 120 5.59 -9.32 -9.96
CA CYS A 120 4.93 -8.28 -10.75
C CYS A 120 3.47 -8.10 -10.31
N ASP A 121 2.90 -6.94 -10.62
CA ASP A 121 1.52 -6.60 -10.25
C ASP A 121 0.50 -7.63 -10.76
N SER A 122 0.69 -8.19 -11.95
CA SER A 122 -0.18 -9.24 -12.49
C SER A 122 -0.14 -10.53 -11.68
N GLN A 123 0.99 -10.89 -11.07
CA GLN A 123 1.08 -12.05 -10.19
C GLN A 123 0.28 -11.80 -8.89
N LEU A 124 0.40 -10.61 -8.30
CA LEU A 124 -0.38 -10.23 -7.12
C LEU A 124 -1.88 -10.14 -7.43
N ALA A 125 -2.26 -9.59 -8.58
CA ALA A 125 -3.65 -9.54 -9.05
C ALA A 125 -4.23 -10.95 -9.21
N ASN A 126 -3.47 -11.88 -9.79
CA ASN A 126 -3.89 -13.28 -9.94
C ASN A 126 -4.07 -13.98 -8.59
N LEU A 127 -3.19 -13.71 -7.61
CA LEU A 127 -3.38 -14.22 -6.23
C LEU A 127 -4.66 -13.68 -5.59
N GLY A 128 -4.94 -12.39 -5.76
CA GLY A 128 -6.21 -11.81 -5.31
C GLY A 128 -7.43 -12.46 -5.97
N GLY A 129 -7.34 -12.77 -7.27
CA GLY A 129 -8.36 -13.53 -8.00
C GLY A 129 -8.56 -14.95 -7.48
N ALA A 130 -7.46 -15.66 -7.18
CA ALA A 130 -7.50 -16.99 -6.59
C ALA A 130 -8.13 -16.97 -5.18
N ILE A 131 -7.78 -16.00 -4.34
CA ILE A 131 -8.39 -15.81 -3.02
C ILE A 131 -9.90 -15.57 -3.16
N ARG A 132 -10.33 -14.68 -4.06
CA ARG A 132 -11.75 -14.39 -4.32
C ARG A 132 -12.52 -15.62 -4.80
N THR A 133 -11.85 -16.51 -5.52
CA THR A 133 -12.47 -17.77 -5.98
C THR A 133 -12.55 -18.81 -4.86
N ALA A 134 -11.52 -18.91 -4.01
CA ALA A 134 -11.48 -19.88 -2.93
C ALA A 134 -12.40 -19.50 -1.76
N PHE A 135 -12.53 -18.19 -1.48
CA PHE A 135 -13.38 -17.65 -0.40
C PHE A 135 -14.57 -16.92 -1.01
N ARG A 136 -15.79 -17.32 -0.64
CA ARG A 136 -17.03 -16.80 -1.27
C ARG A 136 -17.21 -15.29 -1.08
N ASP A 137 -17.01 -14.80 0.14
CA ASP A 137 -17.26 -13.41 0.52
C ASP A 137 -16.15 -12.89 1.44
N PRO A 138 -14.94 -12.64 0.92
CA PRO A 138 -13.91 -12.00 1.71
C PRO A 138 -14.32 -10.55 2.01
N GLU A 139 -14.12 -10.11 3.25
CA GLU A 139 -14.43 -8.74 3.70
C GLU A 139 -13.62 -7.70 2.92
N VAL A 140 -12.40 -8.04 2.59
CA VAL A 140 -11.49 -7.26 1.74
C VAL A 140 -10.35 -8.15 1.25
N ILE A 141 -9.87 -7.91 0.03
CA ILE A 141 -8.63 -8.47 -0.50
C ILE A 141 -7.73 -7.30 -0.85
N ALA A 142 -6.55 -7.23 -0.23
CA ALA A 142 -5.67 -6.08 -0.33
C ALA A 142 -4.24 -6.49 -0.72
N ARG A 143 -3.56 -5.59 -1.42
CA ARG A 143 -2.11 -5.62 -1.54
C ARG A 143 -1.50 -5.24 -0.19
N LEU A 144 -0.66 -6.10 0.35
CA LEU A 144 0.02 -5.90 1.62
C LEU A 144 1.52 -5.71 1.36
N GLY A 145 1.98 -4.48 1.48
CA GLY A 145 3.36 -4.13 1.13
C GLY A 145 3.66 -4.32 -0.37
N ALA A 146 4.91 -4.69 -0.67
CA ALA A 146 5.38 -4.83 -2.04
C ALA A 146 5.12 -6.23 -2.64
N VAL A 147 5.05 -7.26 -1.82
CA VAL A 147 5.18 -8.66 -2.26
C VAL A 147 4.04 -9.57 -1.81
N ARG A 148 3.07 -9.09 -1.03
CA ARG A 148 2.01 -9.91 -0.42
C ARG A 148 0.62 -9.49 -0.84
N VAL A 149 -0.29 -10.44 -0.77
CA VAL A 149 -1.73 -10.22 -0.82
C VAL A 149 -2.32 -10.74 0.47
N ALA A 150 -3.18 -9.96 1.10
CA ALA A 150 -3.89 -10.34 2.32
C ALA A 150 -5.40 -10.24 2.13
N ALA A 151 -6.15 -11.12 2.77
CA ALA A 151 -7.60 -11.08 2.79
C ALA A 151 -8.15 -11.30 4.19
N ILE A 152 -9.12 -10.50 4.60
CA ILE A 152 -9.92 -10.77 5.79
C ILE A 152 -11.06 -11.69 5.37
N VAL A 153 -11.12 -12.86 5.97
CA VAL A 153 -12.13 -13.88 5.67
C VAL A 153 -12.80 -14.38 6.95
N HIS A 154 -13.97 -14.97 6.82
CA HIS A 154 -14.63 -15.64 7.94
C HIS A 154 -13.85 -16.88 8.37
N ALA A 155 -13.70 -17.05 9.68
CA ALA A 155 -13.13 -18.25 10.32
C ALA A 155 -14.26 -19.23 10.65
N ASP A 156 -14.80 -19.85 9.60
CA ASP A 156 -15.86 -20.85 9.71
C ASP A 156 -15.32 -22.29 9.65
N ASP A 157 -16.20 -23.28 9.78
CA ASP A 157 -15.86 -24.71 9.71
C ASP A 157 -15.28 -25.13 8.35
N HIS A 158 -15.50 -24.33 7.29
CA HIS A 158 -14.99 -24.56 5.93
C HIS A 158 -13.65 -23.90 5.65
N LEU A 159 -13.07 -23.14 6.59
CA LEU A 159 -11.80 -22.43 6.41
C LEU A 159 -10.69 -23.35 5.88
N THR A 160 -10.58 -24.55 6.44
CA THR A 160 -9.54 -25.51 6.02
C THR A 160 -9.74 -25.98 4.57
N GLU A 161 -10.99 -26.18 4.16
CA GLU A 161 -11.35 -26.54 2.77
C GLU A 161 -11.04 -25.39 1.80
N HIS A 162 -11.40 -24.17 2.15
CA HIS A 162 -11.11 -22.97 1.37
C HIS A 162 -9.61 -22.73 1.21
N LEU A 163 -8.82 -22.90 2.30
CA LEU A 163 -7.37 -22.84 2.24
C LEU A 163 -6.78 -23.96 1.36
N GLY A 164 -7.33 -25.17 1.41
CA GLY A 164 -6.97 -26.29 0.54
C GLY A 164 -7.22 -25.97 -0.94
N THR A 165 -8.38 -25.40 -1.24
CA THR A 165 -8.74 -24.94 -2.58
C THR A 165 -7.80 -23.86 -3.07
N LEU A 166 -7.53 -22.81 -2.26
CA LEU A 166 -6.60 -21.76 -2.60
C LEU A 166 -5.21 -22.35 -2.92
N ARG A 167 -4.69 -23.19 -2.06
CA ARG A 167 -3.36 -23.84 -2.24
C ARG A 167 -3.29 -24.65 -3.54
N SER A 168 -4.36 -25.35 -3.90
CA SER A 168 -4.41 -26.12 -5.16
C SER A 168 -4.38 -25.23 -6.41
N MET A 169 -4.95 -24.01 -6.33
CA MET A 169 -5.02 -23.07 -7.46
C MET A 169 -3.70 -22.33 -7.73
N ILE A 170 -2.89 -22.05 -6.68
CA ILE A 170 -1.74 -21.14 -6.77
C ILE A 170 -0.37 -21.81 -6.78
N GLY A 171 -0.30 -23.14 -6.94
CA GLY A 171 0.98 -23.86 -6.88
C GLY A 171 1.65 -23.72 -5.52
N TYR A 172 0.93 -24.07 -4.46
CA TYR A 172 1.33 -23.95 -3.06
C TYR A 172 2.70 -24.60 -2.78
N TRP A 173 3.54 -23.90 -2.01
CA TRP A 173 4.80 -24.38 -1.47
C TRP A 173 4.65 -24.71 0.02
N PRO A 174 4.67 -26.00 0.43
CA PRO A 174 4.73 -26.37 1.85
C PRO A 174 6.09 -26.00 2.43
N GLU A 175 6.13 -25.48 3.66
CA GLU A 175 7.38 -25.08 4.34
C GLU A 175 8.42 -26.19 4.46
N ASN A 176 7.99 -27.47 4.44
CA ASN A 176 8.81 -28.65 4.61
C ASN A 176 8.80 -29.60 3.40
N GLY A 177 8.40 -29.17 2.22
CA GLY A 177 8.20 -30.00 1.04
C GLY A 177 9.25 -29.85 -0.05
N GLU A 178 9.55 -30.95 -0.75
CA GLU A 178 10.37 -30.93 -1.96
C GLU A 178 9.67 -30.15 -3.11
N PRO A 179 10.45 -29.53 -4.00
CA PRO A 179 9.90 -28.69 -5.06
C PRO A 179 9.03 -29.51 -6.03
N SER A 180 7.76 -29.16 -6.15
CA SER A 180 6.91 -29.65 -7.22
C SER A 180 7.41 -29.13 -8.57
N THR A 181 7.27 -29.98 -9.57
CA THR A 181 7.75 -29.87 -10.96
C THR A 181 7.77 -28.46 -11.59
N ALA A 182 8.82 -28.24 -12.38
CA ALA A 182 9.19 -27.03 -13.11
C ALA A 182 8.03 -26.19 -13.67
N GLY A 183 8.02 -24.89 -13.35
CA GLY A 183 7.31 -23.85 -14.12
C GLY A 183 6.17 -23.12 -13.42
N THR A 184 5.65 -23.59 -12.28
CA THR A 184 4.57 -22.88 -11.59
C THR A 184 5.16 -21.90 -10.55
N PRO A 185 4.74 -20.64 -10.50
CA PRO A 185 5.19 -19.71 -9.47
C PRO A 185 4.80 -20.23 -8.11
N ARG A 186 5.79 -20.39 -7.23
CA ARG A 186 5.63 -20.89 -5.89
C ARG A 186 5.03 -19.81 -5.01
N THR A 187 4.05 -20.16 -4.20
CA THR A 187 3.40 -19.21 -3.29
C THR A 187 3.29 -19.81 -1.90
N LYS A 188 3.70 -19.07 -0.89
CA LYS A 188 3.41 -19.38 0.51
C LYS A 188 2.02 -18.90 0.85
N VAL A 189 1.26 -19.69 1.61
CA VAL A 189 -0.07 -19.30 2.13
C VAL A 189 -0.16 -19.71 3.58
N TRP A 190 -0.45 -18.74 4.41
CA TRP A 190 -0.70 -18.94 5.83
C TRP A 190 -1.84 -18.07 6.30
N SER A 191 -2.26 -18.28 7.53
CA SER A 191 -3.30 -17.48 8.18
C SER A 191 -2.77 -16.93 9.49
N GLU A 192 -3.13 -15.68 9.78
CA GLU A 192 -2.80 -14.98 11.01
C GLU A 192 -4.08 -14.66 11.79
N ARG A 193 -4.05 -14.95 13.08
CA ARG A 193 -5.15 -14.59 13.97
C ARG A 193 -5.16 -13.08 14.18
N LEU A 194 -6.34 -12.47 14.08
CA LEU A 194 -6.48 -11.04 14.30
C LEU A 194 -6.14 -10.66 15.75
N PRO A 195 -5.57 -9.47 16.00
CA PRO A 195 -5.28 -8.99 17.35
C PRO A 195 -6.52 -8.95 18.25
N THR A 196 -6.32 -9.09 19.55
CA THR A 196 -7.41 -9.02 20.53
C THR A 196 -8.00 -7.63 20.68
N LEU A 197 -7.22 -6.59 20.39
CA LEU A 197 -7.60 -5.18 20.52
C LEU A 197 -7.42 -4.45 19.18
N SER A 198 -8.37 -3.59 18.86
CA SER A 198 -8.34 -2.75 17.65
C SER A 198 -7.12 -1.85 17.57
N ASP A 199 -6.64 -1.34 18.71
CA ASP A 199 -5.49 -0.42 18.78
C ASP A 199 -4.16 -1.06 18.29
N TRP A 200 -4.09 -2.38 18.25
CA TRP A 200 -2.91 -3.13 17.78
C TRP A 200 -3.03 -3.52 16.29
N SER A 201 -4.17 -3.27 15.66
CA SER A 201 -4.41 -3.64 14.27
C SER A 201 -3.47 -2.93 13.30
N ASP A 202 -3.11 -1.66 13.55
CA ASP A 202 -2.22 -0.89 12.68
C ASP A 202 -0.78 -1.39 12.74
N SER A 203 -0.23 -1.66 13.93
CA SER A 203 1.10 -2.26 14.08
C SER A 203 1.13 -3.68 13.50
N PHE A 204 0.11 -4.49 13.75
CA PHE A 204 -0.01 -5.82 13.21
C PHE A 204 0.02 -5.84 11.65
N VAL A 205 -0.76 -4.97 11.01
CA VAL A 205 -0.75 -4.85 9.54
C VAL A 205 0.57 -4.31 9.03
N ASN A 206 1.22 -3.38 9.75
CA ASN A 206 2.53 -2.85 9.40
C ASN A 206 3.62 -3.94 9.47
N ASP A 207 3.65 -4.71 10.54
CA ASP A 207 4.63 -5.79 10.73
C ASP A 207 4.51 -6.83 9.62
N LEU A 208 3.28 -7.18 9.24
CA LEU A 208 3.00 -8.07 8.13
C LEU A 208 3.32 -7.48 6.75
N ALA A 209 3.32 -6.17 6.60
CA ALA A 209 3.67 -5.50 5.35
C ALA A 209 5.18 -5.35 5.14
N LEU A 210 5.98 -5.34 6.22
CA LEU A 210 7.43 -5.13 6.21
C LEU A 210 8.23 -6.45 6.24
N GLY A 211 7.67 -7.47 6.88
CA GLY A 211 8.32 -8.77 7.11
C GLY A 211 8.26 -9.70 5.99
#